data_e6ca101ec9a40a9d8ac62bcda7d0dd15
#
_entry.id   e6ca101ec9a40a9d8ac62bcda7d0dd15
#
_cell.length_a   1.000
_cell.length_b   1.000
_cell.length_c   1.000
_cell.angle_alpha   90.00
_cell.angle_beta   90.00
_cell.angle_gamma   90.00
#
_symmetry.space_group_name_H-M   'P 1'
#
loop_
_entity.id
_entity.type
_entity.pdbx_description
1 polymer ?
#
loop_
_entity_poly.entity_id
_entity_poly.type
_entity_poly.pdbx_seq_one_letter_code
_entity_poly.pdbx_strand_id
1 'polypeptide(L)'
;EVMLVYPKDLEAQTALETMRGLLQHDASRHRRWLVIDVMALMTALLFSIIPGPNVIAYYFSFRVIGHYLSIRGTRQGLVNIKWLLEISEPLVNLRHALKIDSNHRQELIREIAVQLGLKRLPAFFKRTAVRSS
;
A
#
# COMPACT_ATOMS: atom_id res chain seq x y z
N GLU A 1 1.80 18.26 5.62
CA GLU A 1 3.12 17.86 5.09
C GLU A 1 3.39 16.42 5.48
N VAL A 2 3.93 15.64 4.57
CA VAL A 2 4.30 14.24 4.81
C VAL A 2 5.69 14.01 4.25
N MET A 3 6.53 13.31 5.01
CA MET A 3 7.90 13.01 4.62
C MET A 3 7.94 11.77 3.73
N LEU A 4 8.58 11.86 2.57
CA LEU A 4 8.90 10.75 1.68
C LEU A 4 10.39 10.44 1.82
N VAL A 5 10.69 9.35 2.51
CA VAL A 5 12.07 8.86 2.69
C VAL A 5 12.44 7.97 1.52
N TYR A 6 13.54 8.26 0.83
CA TYR A 6 13.97 7.51 -0.34
C TYR A 6 15.48 7.21 -0.30
N PRO A 7 15.96 6.17 -1.01
CA PRO A 7 17.37 5.82 -1.02
C PRO A 7 18.20 6.84 -1.80
N LYS A 8 19.39 7.15 -1.32
CA LYS A 8 20.32 8.17 -1.87
C LYS A 8 20.72 7.90 -3.34
N ASP A 9 20.72 6.64 -3.76
CA ASP A 9 21.04 6.21 -5.13
C ASP A 9 19.88 6.36 -6.12
N LEU A 10 18.74 6.88 -5.67
CA LEU A 10 17.58 7.19 -6.49
C LEU A 10 17.45 8.73 -6.62
N GLU A 11 17.12 9.19 -7.81
CA GLU A 11 16.83 10.59 -8.03
C GLU A 11 15.50 10.98 -7.36
N ALA A 12 15.47 12.15 -6.72
CA ALA A 12 14.31 12.66 -6.00
C ALA A 12 13.03 12.69 -6.86
N GLN A 13 13.18 13.10 -8.12
CA GLN A 13 12.08 13.13 -9.09
C GLN A 13 11.53 11.73 -9.36
N THR A 14 12.41 10.76 -9.58
CA THR A 14 12.03 9.36 -9.80
C THR A 14 11.33 8.75 -8.57
N ALA A 15 11.76 9.11 -7.35
CA ALA A 15 11.11 8.69 -6.12
C ALA A 15 9.67 9.21 -6.02
N LEU A 16 9.47 10.49 -6.34
CA LEU A 16 8.14 11.12 -6.39
C LEU A 16 7.24 10.49 -7.46
N GLU A 17 7.76 10.26 -8.66
CA GLU A 17 7.01 9.64 -9.76
C GLU A 17 6.59 8.20 -9.42
N THR A 18 7.50 7.43 -8.82
CA THR A 18 7.21 6.07 -8.35
C THR A 18 6.09 6.08 -7.31
N MET A 19 6.18 6.96 -6.30
CA MET A 19 5.16 7.10 -5.28
C MET A 19 3.80 7.51 -5.87
N ARG A 20 3.79 8.51 -6.77
CA ARG A 20 2.56 8.93 -7.46
C ARG A 20 1.96 7.83 -8.32
N GLY A 21 2.80 7.07 -9.02
CA GLY A 21 2.37 5.91 -9.82
C GLY A 21 1.71 4.84 -8.95
N LEU A 22 2.29 4.51 -7.79
CA LEU A 22 1.70 3.58 -6.83
C LEU A 22 0.34 4.06 -6.32
N LEU A 23 0.23 5.33 -5.92
CA LEU A 23 -1.02 5.91 -5.47
C LEU A 23 -2.10 5.91 -6.58
N GLN A 24 -1.75 6.25 -7.81
CA GLN A 24 -2.68 6.22 -8.95
C GLN A 24 -3.15 4.81 -9.28
N HIS A 25 -2.24 3.85 -9.26
CA HIS A 25 -2.58 2.43 -9.46
C HIS A 25 -3.57 1.96 -8.39
N ASP A 26 -3.31 2.29 -7.13
CA ASP A 26 -4.16 1.91 -6.00
C ASP A 26 -5.54 2.56 -6.09
N ALA A 27 -5.60 3.87 -6.43
CA ALA A 27 -6.86 4.57 -6.68
C ALA A 27 -7.68 3.93 -7.81
N SER A 28 -7.03 3.55 -8.92
CA SER A 28 -7.71 2.93 -10.06
C SER A 28 -8.25 1.53 -9.73
N ARG A 29 -7.53 0.76 -8.92
CA ARG A 29 -7.96 -0.53 -8.40
C ARG A 29 -9.18 -0.38 -7.50
N HIS A 30 -9.14 0.52 -6.51
CA HIS A 30 -10.26 0.76 -5.61
C HIS A 30 -11.49 1.31 -6.33
N ARG A 31 -11.31 2.16 -7.35
CA ARG A 31 -12.42 2.67 -8.17
C ARG A 31 -13.15 1.54 -8.92
N ARG A 32 -12.43 0.58 -9.50
CA ARG A 32 -13.05 -0.58 -10.16
C ARG A 32 -13.86 -1.42 -9.19
N TRP A 33 -13.28 -1.74 -8.03
CA TRP A 33 -13.97 -2.49 -6.99
C TRP A 33 -15.17 -1.74 -6.41
N LEU A 34 -15.08 -0.41 -6.26
CA LEU A 34 -16.19 0.42 -5.82
C LEU A 34 -17.41 0.27 -6.77
N VAL A 35 -17.19 0.34 -8.08
CA VAL A 35 -18.28 0.17 -9.06
C VAL A 35 -18.93 -1.22 -8.92
N ILE A 36 -18.13 -2.27 -8.81
CA ILE A 36 -18.62 -3.65 -8.64
C ILE A 36 -19.44 -3.76 -7.35
N ASP A 37 -18.94 -3.25 -6.24
CA ASP A 37 -19.61 -3.32 -4.94
C ASP A 37 -20.89 -2.47 -4.89
N VAL A 38 -20.93 -1.32 -5.57
CA VAL A 38 -22.16 -0.53 -5.72
C VAL A 38 -23.20 -1.29 -6.52
N MET A 39 -22.84 -1.92 -7.63
CA MET A 39 -23.77 -2.75 -8.40
C MET A 39 -24.29 -3.92 -7.58
N ALA A 40 -23.42 -4.60 -6.83
CA ALA A 40 -23.82 -5.69 -5.95
C ALA A 40 -24.75 -5.22 -4.81
N LEU A 41 -24.48 -4.03 -4.24
CA LEU A 41 -25.35 -3.41 -3.23
C LEU A 41 -26.73 -3.09 -3.80
N MET A 42 -26.80 -2.50 -4.99
CA MET A 42 -28.08 -2.21 -5.65
C MET A 42 -28.88 -3.47 -5.89
N THR A 43 -28.21 -4.55 -6.34
CA THR A 43 -28.86 -5.86 -6.52
C THR A 43 -29.36 -6.41 -5.19
N ALA A 44 -28.55 -6.36 -4.12
CA ALA A 44 -28.92 -6.82 -2.79
C ALA A 44 -30.13 -6.06 -2.22
N LEU A 45 -30.24 -4.76 -2.52
CA LEU A 45 -31.38 -3.93 -2.10
C LEU A 45 -32.67 -4.32 -2.82
N LEU A 46 -32.61 -4.73 -4.09
CA LEU A 46 -33.79 -5.24 -4.81
C LEU A 46 -34.38 -6.53 -4.16
N PHE A 47 -33.51 -7.37 -3.59
CA PHE A 47 -33.92 -8.57 -2.86
C PHE A 47 -34.31 -8.28 -1.40
N SER A 48 -34.20 -7.04 -0.93
CA SER A 48 -34.57 -6.64 0.45
C SER A 48 -36.09 -6.64 0.74
N ILE A 49 -36.90 -6.93 -0.25
CA ILE A 49 -38.37 -7.09 -0.10
C ILE A 49 -38.71 -8.33 0.74
N ILE A 50 -37.77 -9.27 0.88
CA ILE A 50 -37.91 -10.44 1.73
C ILE A 50 -37.70 -10.04 3.19
N PRO A 51 -38.64 -10.22 4.11
CA PRO A 51 -38.49 -9.84 5.51
C PRO A 51 -37.38 -10.68 6.18
N GLY A 52 -36.33 -10.01 6.64
CA GLY A 52 -35.18 -10.59 7.33
C GLY A 52 -33.98 -9.61 7.37
N PRO A 53 -33.03 -9.85 8.25
CA PRO A 53 -31.83 -8.99 8.29
C PRO A 53 -31.06 -9.16 6.98
N ASN A 54 -31.01 -8.11 6.16
CA ASN A 54 -30.27 -8.11 4.89
C ASN A 54 -28.75 -7.97 5.13
N VAL A 55 -28.15 -9.03 5.68
CA VAL A 55 -26.72 -9.10 5.99
C VAL A 55 -25.85 -8.83 4.74
N ILE A 56 -26.34 -9.23 3.56
CA ILE A 56 -25.65 -9.04 2.28
C ILE A 56 -25.54 -7.54 1.94
N ALA A 57 -26.65 -6.79 2.10
CA ALA A 57 -26.63 -5.36 1.86
C ALA A 57 -25.70 -4.62 2.85
N TYR A 58 -25.70 -5.00 4.13
CA TYR A 58 -24.78 -4.45 5.11
C TYR A 58 -23.31 -4.71 4.73
N TYR A 59 -22.99 -5.93 4.33
CA TYR A 59 -21.63 -6.30 3.91
C TYR A 59 -21.14 -5.43 2.74
N PHE A 60 -21.94 -5.30 1.68
CA PHE A 60 -21.57 -4.45 0.54
C PHE A 60 -21.54 -2.97 0.90
N SER A 61 -22.38 -2.49 1.80
CA SER A 61 -22.33 -1.11 2.29
C SER A 61 -20.97 -0.78 2.94
N PHE A 62 -20.46 -1.65 3.81
CA PHE A 62 -19.16 -1.47 4.43
C PHE A 62 -18.03 -1.49 3.40
N ARG A 63 -18.11 -2.35 2.38
CA ARG A 63 -17.12 -2.41 1.31
C ARG A 63 -17.10 -1.14 0.45
N VAL A 64 -18.28 -0.66 0.07
CA VAL A 64 -18.42 0.60 -0.68
C VAL A 64 -17.82 1.77 0.09
N ILE A 65 -18.12 1.91 1.38
CA ILE A 65 -17.53 2.93 2.24
C ILE A 65 -16.00 2.79 2.30
N GLY A 66 -15.48 1.58 2.50
CA GLY A 66 -14.04 1.29 2.54
C GLY A 66 -13.33 1.71 1.25
N HIS A 67 -13.87 1.34 0.08
CA HIS A 67 -13.31 1.72 -1.22
C HIS A 67 -13.40 3.23 -1.47
N TYR A 68 -14.50 3.87 -1.09
CA TYR A 68 -14.65 5.31 -1.20
C TYR A 68 -13.61 6.06 -0.36
N LEU A 69 -13.42 5.66 0.90
CA LEU A 69 -12.43 6.27 1.79
C LEU A 69 -11.00 6.07 1.28
N SER A 70 -10.68 4.89 0.72
CA SER A 70 -9.38 4.63 0.09
C SER A 70 -9.13 5.54 -1.10
N ILE A 71 -10.10 5.71 -1.99
CA ILE A 71 -10.00 6.63 -3.15
C ILE A 71 -9.82 8.07 -2.67
N ARG A 72 -10.59 8.50 -1.67
CA ARG A 72 -10.49 9.85 -1.10
C ARG A 72 -9.10 10.08 -0.50
N GLY A 73 -8.58 9.12 0.28
CA GLY A 73 -7.25 9.18 0.87
C GLY A 73 -6.15 9.27 -0.18
N THR A 74 -6.23 8.44 -1.22
CA THR A 74 -5.26 8.46 -2.33
C THR A 74 -5.29 9.80 -3.08
N ARG A 75 -6.49 10.33 -3.37
CA ARG A 75 -6.64 11.64 -4.02
C ARG A 75 -6.06 12.76 -3.16
N GLN A 76 -6.27 12.71 -1.85
CA GLN A 76 -5.68 13.66 -0.92
C GLN A 76 -4.16 13.60 -0.95
N GLY A 77 -3.57 12.39 -0.97
CA GLY A 77 -2.13 12.17 -1.10
C GLY A 77 -1.54 12.73 -2.39
N LEU A 78 -2.29 12.63 -3.51
CA LEU A 78 -1.83 13.10 -4.81
C LEU A 78 -1.91 14.62 -5.00
N VAL A 79 -2.93 15.28 -4.43
CA VAL A 79 -3.27 16.66 -4.75
C VAL A 79 -2.97 17.61 -3.60
N ASN A 80 -3.30 17.23 -2.37
CA ASN A 80 -3.34 18.16 -1.23
C ASN A 80 -2.14 18.01 -0.28
N ILE A 81 -1.37 16.94 -0.39
CA ILE A 81 -0.22 16.70 0.49
C ILE A 81 1.04 17.28 -0.14
N LYS A 82 1.74 18.13 0.61
CA LYS A 82 3.09 18.57 0.29
C LYS A 82 4.06 17.49 0.76
N TRP A 83 4.73 16.84 -0.18
CA TRP A 83 5.71 15.81 0.10
C TRP A 83 7.08 16.45 0.37
N LEU A 84 7.62 16.18 1.55
CA LEU A 84 8.99 16.54 1.92
C LEU A 84 9.89 15.33 1.61
N LEU A 85 10.95 15.57 0.84
CA LEU A 85 11.86 14.51 0.38
C LEU A 85 13.04 14.41 1.35
N GLU A 86 13.27 13.21 1.89
CA GLU A 86 14.39 12.92 2.78
C GLU A 86 15.20 11.73 2.27
N ILE A 87 16.52 11.89 2.22
CA ILE A 87 17.45 10.86 1.78
C ILE A 87 17.75 9.91 2.93
N SER A 88 17.77 8.60 2.65
CA SER A 88 18.11 7.57 3.63
C SER A 88 19.19 6.63 3.10
N GLU A 89 20.34 6.61 3.75
CA GLU A 89 21.41 5.65 3.46
C GLU A 89 21.04 4.19 3.82
N PRO A 90 20.36 3.91 4.93
CA PRO A 90 19.90 2.55 5.22
C PRO A 90 19.01 1.94 4.13
N LEU A 91 18.27 2.76 3.38
CA LEU A 91 17.46 2.26 2.25
C LEU A 91 18.32 1.84 1.05
N VAL A 92 19.48 2.46 0.83
CA VAL A 92 20.46 2.01 -0.17
C VAL A 92 20.98 0.63 0.21
N ASN A 93 21.39 0.46 1.48
CA ASN A 93 21.85 -0.83 1.99
C ASN A 93 20.78 -1.91 1.86
N LEU A 94 19.50 -1.57 2.07
CA LEU A 94 18.39 -2.49 1.87
C LEU A 94 18.25 -2.92 0.40
N ARG A 95 18.41 -2.03 -0.57
CA ARG A 95 18.44 -2.37 -2.00
C ARG A 95 19.62 -3.28 -2.36
N HIS A 96 20.80 -3.03 -1.79
CA HIS A 96 21.96 -3.90 -1.96
C HIS A 96 21.74 -5.28 -1.34
N ALA A 97 21.12 -5.36 -0.17
CA ALA A 97 20.79 -6.62 0.49
C ALA A 97 19.89 -7.53 -0.36
N LEU A 98 19.04 -6.96 -1.23
CA LEU A 98 18.22 -7.73 -2.16
C LEU A 98 19.02 -8.49 -3.21
N LYS A 99 20.25 -8.03 -3.53
CA LYS A 99 21.15 -8.63 -4.53
C LYS A 99 22.12 -9.64 -3.95
N ILE A 100 22.21 -9.76 -2.63
CA ILE A 100 23.16 -10.62 -1.91
C ILE A 100 22.51 -11.99 -1.63
N ASP A 101 23.35 -13.02 -1.49
CA ASP A 101 22.94 -14.39 -1.21
C ASP A 101 22.19 -14.54 0.13
N SER A 102 21.33 -15.54 0.23
CA SER A 102 20.32 -15.69 1.29
C SER A 102 20.88 -15.72 2.72
N ASN A 103 22.10 -16.23 2.92
CA ASN A 103 22.67 -16.42 4.27
C ASN A 103 23.14 -15.10 4.91
N HIS A 104 23.82 -14.24 4.14
CA HIS A 104 24.26 -12.91 4.60
C HIS A 104 23.14 -11.87 4.60
N ARG A 105 22.13 -12.07 3.76
CA ARG A 105 20.98 -11.16 3.62
C ARG A 105 20.20 -10.98 4.91
N GLN A 106 19.97 -12.05 5.67
CA GLN A 106 19.14 -11.99 6.88
C GLN A 106 19.76 -11.17 8.00
N GLU A 107 21.08 -11.27 8.17
CA GLU A 107 21.82 -10.50 9.16
C GLU A 107 21.82 -9.01 8.82
N LEU A 108 22.12 -8.70 7.57
CA LEU A 108 22.10 -7.32 7.05
C LEU A 108 20.72 -6.66 7.16
N ILE A 109 19.65 -7.41 6.84
CA ILE A 109 18.26 -6.91 7.00
C ILE A 109 17.93 -6.65 8.47
N ARG A 110 18.46 -7.44 9.40
CA ARG A 110 18.25 -7.22 10.84
C ARG A 110 18.93 -5.94 11.32
N GLU A 111 20.17 -5.69 10.90
CA GLU A 111 20.88 -4.45 11.20
C GLU A 111 20.16 -3.22 10.63
N ILE A 112 19.77 -3.28 9.35
CA ILE A 112 19.00 -2.20 8.69
C ILE A 112 17.66 -1.98 9.38
N ALA A 113 17.00 -3.03 9.85
CA ALA A 113 15.74 -2.94 10.57
C ALA A 113 15.88 -2.16 11.89
N VAL A 114 17.02 -2.33 12.58
CA VAL A 114 17.34 -1.56 13.79
C VAL A 114 17.58 -0.11 13.45
N GLN A 115 18.39 0.19 12.40
CA GLN A 115 18.69 1.55 11.96
C GLN A 115 17.44 2.33 11.54
N LEU A 116 16.49 1.65 10.89
CA LEU A 116 15.23 2.24 10.43
C LEU A 116 14.12 2.22 11.50
N GLY A 117 14.35 1.61 12.67
CA GLY A 117 13.32 1.40 13.69
C GLY A 117 12.18 0.46 13.28
N LEU A 118 12.37 -0.36 12.24
CA LEU A 118 11.35 -1.22 11.64
C LEU A 118 11.42 -2.65 12.17
N LYS A 119 10.91 -2.90 13.36
CA LYS A 119 10.95 -4.22 14.03
C LYS A 119 10.42 -5.41 13.22
N ARG A 120 9.50 -5.17 12.28
CA ARG A 120 8.85 -6.22 11.45
C ARG A 120 9.52 -6.45 10.10
N LEU A 121 10.53 -5.69 9.74
CA LEU A 121 11.20 -5.76 8.44
C LEU A 121 11.77 -7.17 8.13
N PRO A 122 12.49 -7.85 9.06
CA PRO A 122 13.02 -9.19 8.79
C PRO A 122 11.92 -10.23 8.53
N ALA A 123 10.80 -10.15 9.26
CA ALA A 123 9.67 -11.05 9.08
C ALA A 123 8.96 -10.82 7.73
N PHE A 124 8.84 -9.56 7.31
CA PHE A 124 8.30 -9.20 6.00
C PHE A 124 9.16 -9.76 4.86
N PHE A 125 10.47 -9.57 4.93
CA PHE A 125 11.40 -10.10 3.92
C PHE A 125 11.38 -11.64 3.83
N LYS A 126 11.30 -12.34 4.96
CA LYS A 126 11.19 -13.80 4.98
C LYS A 126 9.93 -14.29 4.25
N ARG A 127 8.81 -13.58 4.35
CA ARG A 127 7.55 -13.92 3.67
C ARG A 127 7.57 -13.62 2.18
N THR A 128 8.23 -12.54 1.76
CA THR A 128 8.25 -12.11 0.36
C THR A 128 9.33 -12.83 -0.45
N ALA A 129 10.50 -13.10 0.12
CA ALA A 129 11.59 -13.82 -0.55
C ALA A 129 11.27 -15.28 -0.87
N VAL A 130 10.43 -15.95 -0.07
CA VAL A 130 9.97 -17.33 -0.34
C VAL A 130 9.00 -17.39 -1.53
N ARG A 131 8.43 -16.26 -1.96
CA ARG A 131 7.43 -16.20 -3.04
C ARG A 131 8.04 -15.91 -4.42
N SER A 132 9.33 -15.60 -4.49
CA SER A 132 10.07 -15.23 -5.72
C SER A 132 11.11 -16.28 -6.15
N SER A 133 11.09 -17.48 -5.57
CA SER A 133 11.93 -18.63 -5.96
C SER A 133 11.15 -19.64 -6.80
#